data_b5a07b37e820646f5324dd3507c9a94e
#
_entry.id   b5a07b37e820646f5324dd3507c9a94e
#
_cell.length_a   1.000
_cell.length_b   1.000
_cell.length_c   1.000
_cell.angle_alpha   90.00
_cell.angle_beta   90.00
_cell.angle_gamma   90.00
#
_symmetry.space_group_name_H-M   'P 1'
#
loop_
_entity.id
_entity.type
_entity.pdbx_description
1 polymer ?
#
loop_
_entity_poly.entity_id
_entity_poly.type
_entity_poly.pdbx_seq_one_letter_code
_entity_poly.pdbx_strand_id
1 'polypeptide(L)'
;MGSEPPQTFRITFWRPWLLAVAILAVPALVVAGGFVMSGQLAAAAAVVGGLAVIATLLALPIGWAVGSSRWDVDATGIGARDNWHIYRRVGWGEMRSVSRLLLPGYPVVWVNVADRRWRIWVPLFLSDMAGFRAAVARYANPDNPLRQLLDRTPA
;
A
#
# COMPACT_ATOMS: atom_id res chain seq x y z
N MET A 1 -27.96 -13.12 -17.24
CA MET A 1 -27.41 -11.87 -16.72
C MET A 1 -25.90 -12.08 -16.64
N GLY A 2 -25.13 -11.47 -17.57
CA GLY A 2 -23.69 -11.57 -17.56
C GLY A 2 -23.14 -10.83 -16.33
N SER A 3 -22.37 -11.52 -15.51
CA SER A 3 -21.64 -10.88 -14.41
C SER A 3 -20.61 -9.92 -15.04
N GLU A 4 -20.75 -8.63 -14.72
CA GLU A 4 -19.76 -7.63 -15.11
C GLU A 4 -18.36 -8.08 -14.58
N PRO A 5 -17.31 -7.98 -15.38
CA PRO A 5 -15.97 -8.41 -14.94
C PRO A 5 -15.51 -7.60 -13.73
N PRO A 6 -14.77 -8.21 -12.79
CA PRO A 6 -14.27 -7.52 -11.61
C PRO A 6 -13.37 -6.36 -12.01
N GLN A 7 -13.55 -5.21 -11.35
CA GLN A 7 -12.65 -4.06 -11.53
C GLN A 7 -11.41 -4.28 -10.66
N THR A 8 -10.23 -4.24 -11.29
CA THR A 8 -8.95 -4.50 -10.63
C THR A 8 -8.19 -3.20 -10.38
N PHE A 9 -7.76 -3.00 -9.14
CA PHE A 9 -7.00 -1.84 -8.68
C PHE A 9 -5.61 -2.26 -8.21
N ARG A 10 -4.61 -1.38 -8.48
CA ARG A 10 -3.21 -1.62 -8.11
C ARG A 10 -2.67 -0.48 -7.27
N ILE A 11 -1.59 -0.71 -6.55
CA ILE A 11 -0.87 0.33 -5.80
C ILE A 11 0.01 1.14 -6.75
N THR A 12 0.10 2.44 -6.50
CA THR A 12 1.10 3.31 -7.14
C THR A 12 2.46 3.04 -6.51
N PHE A 13 3.36 2.41 -7.26
CA PHE A 13 4.67 1.96 -6.80
C PHE A 13 5.60 3.10 -6.31
N TRP A 14 5.52 4.28 -6.92
CA TRP A 14 6.46 5.38 -6.68
C TRP A 14 6.46 5.92 -5.24
N ARG A 15 5.31 5.97 -4.58
CA ARG A 15 5.21 6.51 -3.21
C ARG A 15 5.97 5.66 -2.18
N PRO A 16 5.77 4.33 -2.08
CA PRO A 16 6.54 3.48 -1.18
C PRO A 16 8.05 3.51 -1.48
N TRP A 17 8.41 3.55 -2.75
CA TRP A 17 9.82 3.63 -3.16
C TRP A 17 10.46 4.95 -2.71
N LEU A 18 9.83 6.10 -2.95
CA LEU A 18 10.34 7.40 -2.53
C LEU A 18 10.53 7.50 -1.01
N LEU A 19 9.62 6.95 -0.22
CA LEU A 19 9.76 6.96 1.24
C LEU A 19 10.90 6.05 1.69
N ALA A 20 11.05 4.85 1.14
CA ALA A 20 12.15 3.95 1.45
C ALA A 20 13.50 4.61 1.13
N VAL A 21 13.60 5.26 -0.03
CA VAL A 21 14.77 6.04 -0.42
C VAL A 21 15.03 7.20 0.55
N ALA A 22 14.01 7.97 0.92
CA ALA A 22 14.16 9.10 1.85
C ALA A 22 14.62 8.66 3.24
N ILE A 23 14.06 7.58 3.78
CA ILE A 23 14.44 7.02 5.09
C ILE A 23 15.92 6.59 5.10
N LEU A 24 16.42 6.03 4.00
CA LEU A 24 17.81 5.60 3.88
C LEU A 24 18.76 6.73 3.50
N ALA A 25 18.31 7.70 2.71
CA ALA A 25 19.14 8.82 2.26
C ALA A 25 19.50 9.78 3.40
N VAL A 26 18.59 10.06 4.33
CA VAL A 26 18.86 11.02 5.42
C VAL A 26 20.05 10.59 6.29
N PRO A 27 20.08 9.39 6.91
CA PRO A 27 21.23 8.96 7.69
C PRO A 27 22.51 8.81 6.83
N ALA A 28 22.38 8.42 5.55
CA ALA A 28 23.50 8.34 4.62
C ALA A 28 24.17 9.68 4.41
N LEU A 29 23.38 10.73 4.18
CA LEU A 29 23.89 12.08 3.97
C LEU A 29 24.56 12.65 5.24
N VAL A 30 24.02 12.36 6.42
CA VAL A 30 24.62 12.78 7.70
C VAL A 30 25.98 12.13 7.89
N VAL A 31 26.09 10.81 7.68
CA VAL A 31 27.35 10.08 7.83
C VAL A 31 28.37 10.50 6.76
N ALA A 32 27.95 10.61 5.51
CA ALA A 32 28.83 11.06 4.42
C ALA A 32 29.32 12.49 4.66
N GLY A 33 28.47 13.39 5.18
CA GLY A 33 28.84 14.75 5.54
C GLY A 33 29.94 14.79 6.58
N GLY A 34 29.90 13.92 7.60
CA GLY A 34 30.98 13.78 8.59
C GLY A 34 32.31 13.39 7.97
N PHE A 35 32.34 12.46 7.02
CA PHE A 35 33.54 12.07 6.29
C PHE A 35 34.08 13.19 5.37
N VAL A 36 33.20 13.93 4.72
CA VAL A 36 33.59 15.11 3.91
C VAL A 36 34.26 16.16 4.78
N MET A 37 33.67 16.47 5.93
CA MET A 37 34.24 17.45 6.88
C MET A 37 35.61 17.04 7.42
N SER A 38 35.88 15.74 7.53
CA SER A 38 37.19 15.19 7.92
C SER A 38 38.19 15.02 6.76
N GLY A 39 37.85 15.47 5.55
CA GLY A 39 38.69 15.33 4.34
C GLY A 39 38.70 13.93 3.74
N GLN A 40 37.87 12.99 4.20
CA GLN A 40 37.85 11.59 3.76
C GLN A 40 36.86 11.37 2.63
N LEU A 41 37.06 11.97 1.48
CA LEU A 41 36.13 11.93 0.34
C LEU A 41 35.88 10.51 -0.19
N ALA A 42 36.92 9.64 -0.21
CA ALA A 42 36.74 8.25 -0.64
C ALA A 42 35.84 7.46 0.31
N ALA A 43 35.95 7.69 1.61
CA ALA A 43 35.04 7.07 2.59
C ALA A 43 33.62 7.59 2.45
N ALA A 44 33.42 8.88 2.24
CA ALA A 44 32.10 9.46 1.97
C ALA A 44 31.44 8.84 0.72
N ALA A 45 32.19 8.70 -0.38
CA ALA A 45 31.72 8.07 -1.61
C ALA A 45 31.38 6.59 -1.40
N ALA A 46 32.17 5.85 -0.64
CA ALA A 46 31.91 4.45 -0.32
C ALA A 46 30.64 4.28 0.51
N VAL A 47 30.38 5.16 1.49
CA VAL A 47 29.14 5.14 2.30
C VAL A 47 27.93 5.42 1.43
N VAL A 48 27.95 6.47 0.59
CA VAL A 48 26.83 6.79 -0.30
C VAL A 48 26.58 5.66 -1.31
N GLY A 49 27.64 5.13 -1.93
CA GLY A 49 27.54 4.02 -2.88
C GLY A 49 27.00 2.74 -2.23
N GLY A 50 27.51 2.37 -1.07
CA GLY A 50 27.05 1.20 -0.32
C GLY A 50 25.58 1.31 0.08
N LEU A 51 25.15 2.47 0.55
CA LEU A 51 23.74 2.72 0.90
C LEU A 51 22.82 2.74 -0.32
N ALA A 52 23.29 3.26 -1.47
CA ALA A 52 22.54 3.19 -2.72
C ALA A 52 22.32 1.72 -3.17
N VAL A 53 23.33 0.88 -3.04
CA VAL A 53 23.22 -0.56 -3.33
C VAL A 53 22.23 -1.23 -2.38
N ILE A 54 22.34 -0.99 -1.07
CA ILE A 54 21.43 -1.55 -0.06
C ILE A 54 20.00 -1.09 -0.33
N ALA A 55 19.79 0.22 -0.58
CA ALA A 55 18.46 0.77 -0.91
C ALA A 55 17.86 0.08 -2.16
N THR A 56 18.67 -0.14 -3.19
CA THR A 56 18.23 -0.82 -4.41
C THR A 56 17.86 -2.28 -4.13
N LEU A 57 18.69 -3.01 -3.38
CA LEU A 57 18.42 -4.40 -3.01
C LEU A 57 17.17 -4.57 -2.16
N LEU A 58 16.87 -3.60 -1.28
CA LEU A 58 15.65 -3.60 -0.49
C LEU A 58 14.43 -3.14 -1.31
N ALA A 59 14.59 -2.21 -2.22
CA ALA A 59 13.51 -1.69 -3.04
C ALA A 59 12.98 -2.72 -4.05
N LEU A 60 13.83 -3.60 -4.57
CA LEU A 60 13.43 -4.63 -5.54
C LEU A 60 12.36 -5.59 -5.00
N PRO A 61 12.55 -6.29 -3.86
CA PRO A 61 11.53 -7.19 -3.32
C PRO A 61 10.27 -6.45 -2.86
N ILE A 62 10.41 -5.24 -2.30
CA ILE A 62 9.27 -4.41 -1.93
C ILE A 62 8.48 -4.01 -3.18
N GLY A 63 9.18 -3.59 -4.23
CA GLY A 63 8.56 -3.23 -5.50
C GLY A 63 7.83 -4.40 -6.15
N TRP A 64 8.42 -5.59 -6.11
CA TRP A 64 7.80 -6.80 -6.61
C TRP A 64 6.55 -7.18 -5.78
N ALA A 65 6.65 -7.16 -4.46
CA ALA A 65 5.54 -7.45 -3.56
C ALA A 65 4.38 -6.47 -3.74
N VAL A 66 4.67 -5.17 -3.80
CA VAL A 66 3.68 -4.11 -4.03
C VAL A 66 3.06 -4.20 -5.43
N GLY A 67 3.88 -4.43 -6.45
CA GLY A 67 3.43 -4.54 -7.84
C GLY A 67 2.56 -5.77 -8.11
N SER A 68 2.73 -6.85 -7.31
CA SER A 68 1.93 -8.06 -7.41
C SER A 68 0.60 -7.98 -6.63
N SER A 69 0.47 -7.04 -5.72
CA SER A 69 -0.75 -6.85 -4.93
C SER A 69 -1.88 -6.26 -5.79
N ARG A 70 -3.06 -6.86 -5.69
CA ARG A 70 -4.25 -6.46 -6.47
C ARG A 70 -5.48 -6.47 -5.59
N TRP A 71 -6.38 -5.55 -5.88
CA TRP A 71 -7.70 -5.48 -5.25
C TRP A 71 -8.76 -5.56 -6.34
N ASP A 72 -9.59 -6.57 -6.26
CA ASP A 72 -10.67 -6.81 -7.20
C ASP A 72 -11.99 -6.44 -6.52
N VAL A 73 -12.81 -5.62 -7.17
CA VAL A 73 -14.11 -5.17 -6.64
C VAL A 73 -15.19 -5.57 -7.63
N ASP A 74 -16.22 -6.25 -7.15
CA ASP A 74 -17.39 -6.64 -7.93
C ASP A 74 -18.66 -6.71 -7.07
N ALA A 75 -19.76 -7.14 -7.67
CA ALA A 75 -21.08 -7.23 -6.99
C ALA A 75 -21.08 -8.16 -5.77
N THR A 76 -20.14 -9.10 -5.65
CA THR A 76 -20.11 -10.09 -4.56
C THR A 76 -19.23 -9.64 -3.39
N GLY A 77 -18.29 -8.73 -3.59
CA GLY A 77 -17.39 -8.25 -2.54
C GLY A 77 -16.08 -7.68 -3.04
N ILE A 78 -15.11 -7.63 -2.13
CA ILE A 78 -13.74 -7.23 -2.40
C ILE A 78 -12.81 -8.44 -2.28
N GLY A 79 -12.00 -8.66 -3.30
CA GLY A 79 -10.88 -9.60 -3.30
C GLY A 79 -9.57 -8.86 -3.16
N ALA A 80 -8.64 -9.40 -2.39
CA ALA A 80 -7.28 -8.89 -2.28
C ALA A 80 -6.28 -10.03 -2.45
N ARG A 81 -5.27 -9.81 -3.29
CA ARG A 81 -4.08 -10.66 -3.34
C ARG A 81 -3.01 -9.96 -2.53
N ASP A 82 -2.62 -10.57 -1.42
CA ASP A 82 -1.59 -10.04 -0.54
C ASP A 82 -0.16 -10.25 -1.11
N ASN A 83 0.84 -9.71 -0.40
CA ASN A 83 2.25 -9.81 -0.78
C ASN A 83 2.78 -11.26 -0.83
N TRP A 84 2.07 -12.22 -0.24
CA TRP A 84 2.38 -13.65 -0.25
C TRP A 84 1.63 -14.39 -1.36
N HIS A 85 1.00 -13.64 -2.30
CA HIS A 85 0.16 -14.17 -3.36
C HIS A 85 -1.07 -14.95 -2.89
N ILE A 86 -1.43 -14.84 -1.60
CA ILE A 86 -2.64 -15.45 -1.07
C ILE A 86 -3.82 -14.58 -1.47
N TYR A 87 -4.74 -15.15 -2.24
CA TYR A 87 -5.98 -14.48 -2.61
C TYR A 87 -7.01 -14.66 -1.49
N ARG A 88 -7.54 -13.55 -1.00
CA ARG A 88 -8.60 -13.53 0.01
C ARG A 88 -9.76 -12.70 -0.51
N ARG A 89 -10.96 -13.22 -0.34
CA ARG A 89 -12.18 -12.54 -0.72
C ARG A 89 -13.10 -12.36 0.47
N VAL A 90 -13.74 -11.20 0.54
CA VAL A 90 -14.72 -10.84 1.57
C VAL A 90 -15.97 -10.30 0.88
N GLY A 91 -17.10 -10.91 1.19
CA GLY A 91 -18.41 -10.42 0.76
C GLY A 91 -18.77 -9.09 1.43
N TRP A 92 -19.57 -8.28 0.75
CA TRP A 92 -20.00 -6.98 1.30
C TRP A 92 -20.69 -7.10 2.65
N GLY A 93 -21.50 -8.17 2.87
CA GLY A 93 -22.19 -8.44 4.12
C GLY A 93 -21.33 -9.05 5.24
N GLU A 94 -20.12 -9.53 4.91
CA GLU A 94 -19.19 -10.12 5.89
C GLU A 94 -18.30 -9.07 6.59
N MET A 95 -18.32 -7.83 6.14
CA MET A 95 -17.51 -6.74 6.70
C MET A 95 -18.13 -6.25 8.01
N ARG A 96 -17.50 -6.54 9.15
CA ARG A 96 -18.01 -6.18 10.48
C ARG A 96 -17.62 -4.77 10.89
N SER A 97 -16.38 -4.40 10.65
CA SER A 97 -15.86 -3.08 11.00
C SER A 97 -14.63 -2.75 10.19
N VAL A 98 -14.30 -1.47 10.14
CA VAL A 98 -13.15 -0.95 9.42
C VAL A 98 -12.37 -0.05 10.36
N SER A 99 -11.06 -0.24 10.44
CA SER A 99 -10.15 0.59 11.24
C SER A 99 -9.05 1.18 10.36
N ARG A 100 -8.75 2.46 10.55
CA ARG A 100 -7.63 3.11 9.89
C ARG A 100 -6.34 2.81 10.64
N LEU A 101 -5.32 2.43 9.91
CA LEU A 101 -3.96 2.40 10.38
C LEU A 101 -3.21 3.56 9.71
N LEU A 102 -2.89 4.58 10.50
CA LEU A 102 -2.10 5.71 10.03
C LEU A 102 -0.62 5.35 10.15
N LEU A 103 -0.07 4.74 9.12
CA LEU A 103 1.38 4.67 8.95
C LEU A 103 1.81 5.97 8.26
N PRO A 104 2.86 6.66 8.73
CA PRO A 104 3.36 7.87 8.09
C PRO A 104 3.59 7.65 6.59
N GLY A 105 2.87 8.39 5.73
CA GLY A 105 2.91 8.26 4.28
C GLY A 105 2.12 7.08 3.67
N TYR A 106 1.53 6.20 4.50
CA TYR A 106 0.79 5.02 4.05
C TYR A 106 -0.53 4.86 4.78
N PRO A 107 -1.57 5.59 4.40
CA PRO A 107 -2.89 5.36 4.96
C PRO A 107 -3.42 4.00 4.49
N VAL A 108 -3.62 3.10 5.43
CA VAL A 108 -4.14 1.75 5.20
C VAL A 108 -5.40 1.54 6.02
N VAL A 109 -6.31 0.79 5.48
CA VAL A 109 -7.54 0.39 6.13
C VAL A 109 -7.52 -1.12 6.38
N TRP A 110 -7.77 -1.51 7.62
CA TRP A 110 -8.02 -2.89 7.99
C TRP A 110 -9.53 -3.17 7.97
N VAL A 111 -9.94 -4.11 7.15
CA VAL A 111 -11.31 -4.61 7.12
C VAL A 111 -11.39 -5.87 7.99
N ASN A 112 -12.13 -5.79 9.09
CA ASN A 112 -12.40 -6.92 9.97
C ASN A 112 -13.58 -7.70 9.40
N VAL A 113 -13.40 -9.01 9.27
CA VAL A 113 -14.39 -9.92 8.69
C VAL A 113 -15.09 -10.66 9.83
N ALA A 114 -16.41 -10.82 9.73
CA ALA A 114 -17.18 -11.60 10.68
C ALA A 114 -16.67 -13.04 10.72
N ASP A 115 -16.60 -13.62 11.92
CA ASP A 115 -16.24 -15.02 12.17
C ASP A 115 -14.87 -15.48 11.63
N ARG A 116 -14.00 -14.54 11.27
CA ARG A 116 -12.67 -14.83 10.77
C ARG A 116 -11.58 -14.12 11.57
N ARG A 117 -10.47 -14.82 11.85
CA ARG A 117 -9.31 -14.26 12.56
C ARG A 117 -8.40 -13.41 11.65
N TRP A 118 -8.55 -13.49 10.34
CA TRP A 118 -7.76 -12.72 9.39
C TRP A 118 -8.51 -11.45 8.95
N ARG A 119 -7.76 -10.48 8.51
CA ARG A 119 -8.23 -9.18 8.04
C ARG A 119 -7.79 -8.96 6.60
N ILE A 120 -8.54 -8.19 5.85
CA ILE A 120 -8.05 -7.64 4.59
C ILE A 120 -7.55 -6.23 4.85
N TRP A 121 -6.38 -5.92 4.33
CA TRP A 121 -5.88 -4.57 4.30
C TRP A 121 -6.18 -3.93 2.95
N VAL A 122 -6.63 -2.68 2.97
CA VAL A 122 -6.95 -1.91 1.77
C VAL A 122 -6.13 -0.62 1.81
N PRO A 123 -5.20 -0.41 0.86
CA PRO A 123 -4.43 0.83 0.80
C PRO A 123 -5.30 1.96 0.27
N LEU A 124 -5.20 3.14 0.89
CA LEU A 124 -5.87 4.36 0.42
C LEU A 124 -4.99 5.17 -0.57
N PHE A 125 -4.03 4.51 -1.20
CA PHE A 125 -3.11 5.09 -2.19
C PHE A 125 -3.03 4.24 -3.47
N LEU A 126 -4.18 3.71 -3.89
CA LEU A 126 -4.32 3.01 -5.16
C LEU A 126 -4.07 3.95 -6.33
N SER A 127 -3.63 3.42 -7.48
CA SER A 127 -3.38 4.19 -8.70
C SER A 127 -4.63 4.91 -9.22
N ASP A 128 -5.79 4.29 -9.02
CA ASP A 128 -7.10 4.86 -9.31
C ASP A 128 -7.99 4.78 -8.07
N MET A 129 -7.78 5.71 -7.15
CA MET A 129 -8.56 5.79 -5.92
C MET A 129 -10.00 6.28 -6.17
N ALA A 130 -10.19 7.11 -7.20
CA ALA A 130 -11.52 7.59 -7.58
C ALA A 130 -12.38 6.45 -8.14
N GLY A 131 -11.82 5.67 -9.06
CA GLY A 131 -12.48 4.48 -9.61
C GLY A 131 -12.76 3.44 -8.52
N PHE A 132 -11.83 3.22 -7.58
CA PHE A 132 -12.05 2.31 -6.46
C PHE A 132 -13.23 2.74 -5.57
N ARG A 133 -13.34 4.03 -5.23
CA ARG A 133 -14.47 4.58 -4.48
C ARG A 133 -15.77 4.41 -5.23
N ALA A 134 -15.78 4.73 -6.52
CA ALA A 134 -16.97 4.58 -7.37
C ALA A 134 -17.43 3.11 -7.44
N ALA A 135 -16.48 2.16 -7.57
CA ALA A 135 -16.80 0.74 -7.56
C ALA A 135 -17.38 0.28 -6.21
N VAL A 136 -16.78 0.69 -5.08
CA VAL A 136 -17.31 0.38 -3.74
C VAL A 136 -18.69 1.01 -3.55
N ALA A 137 -18.90 2.27 -3.95
CA ALA A 137 -20.18 2.94 -3.86
C ALA A 137 -21.27 2.27 -4.72
N ARG A 138 -20.88 1.69 -5.85
CA ARG A 138 -21.78 0.97 -6.77
C ARG A 138 -22.28 -0.36 -6.19
N TYR A 139 -21.41 -1.13 -5.55
CA TYR A 139 -21.70 -2.51 -5.17
C TYR A 139 -21.96 -2.70 -3.67
N ALA A 140 -21.38 -1.87 -2.80
CA ALA A 140 -21.58 -1.97 -1.38
C ALA A 140 -22.87 -1.24 -0.94
N ASN A 141 -23.58 -1.81 0.03
CA ASN A 141 -24.71 -1.13 0.67
C ASN A 141 -24.25 0.19 1.33
N PRO A 142 -25.06 1.25 1.37
CA PRO A 142 -24.76 2.49 2.11
C PRO A 142 -24.32 2.28 3.57
N ASP A 143 -24.82 1.25 4.23
CA ASP A 143 -24.45 0.90 5.61
C ASP A 143 -23.13 0.12 5.72
N ASN A 144 -22.50 -0.23 4.60
CA ASN A 144 -21.23 -0.95 4.62
C ASN A 144 -20.12 -0.10 5.23
N PRO A 145 -19.37 -0.61 6.23
CA PRO A 145 -18.40 0.19 6.97
C PRO A 145 -17.23 0.68 6.10
N LEU A 146 -16.84 -0.06 5.05
CA LEU A 146 -15.81 0.39 4.12
C LEU A 146 -16.30 1.56 3.27
N ARG A 147 -17.53 1.49 2.74
CA ARG A 147 -18.14 2.57 1.98
C ARG A 147 -18.24 3.84 2.82
N GLN A 148 -18.80 3.74 4.04
CA GLN A 148 -18.92 4.90 4.94
C GLN A 148 -17.56 5.54 5.27
N LEU A 149 -16.52 4.74 5.43
CA LEU A 149 -15.16 5.24 5.67
C LEU A 149 -14.62 5.98 4.44
N LEU A 150 -14.81 5.43 3.24
CA LEU A 150 -14.36 6.04 2.00
C LEU A 150 -15.09 7.35 1.70
N ASP A 151 -16.40 7.43 1.98
CA ASP A 151 -17.19 8.64 1.80
C ASP A 151 -16.75 9.79 2.72
N ARG A 152 -16.28 9.48 3.92
CA ARG A 152 -15.74 10.45 4.90
C ARG A 152 -14.29 10.85 4.66
N THR A 153 -13.59 10.18 3.74
CA THR A 153 -12.17 10.45 3.47
C THR A 153 -12.08 11.39 2.27
N PRO A 154 -11.52 12.60 2.39
CA PRO A 154 -11.31 13.46 1.23
C PRO A 154 -10.40 12.78 0.20
N ALA A 155 -10.54 13.19 -1.06
CA ALA A 155 -9.75 12.69 -2.17
C ALA A 155 -8.30 13.20 -2.13
#